data_004a9fd1933282854184195fb53be586
#
_entry.id   004a9fd1933282854184195fb53be586
#
_cell.length_a   1.000
_cell.length_b   1.000
_cell.length_c   1.000
_cell.angle_alpha   90.00
_cell.angle_beta   90.00
_cell.angle_gamma   90.00
#
_symmetry.space_group_name_H-M   'P 1'
#
loop_
_entity.id
_entity.type
_entity.pdbx_description
1 polymer ?
#
loop_
_entity_poly.entity_id
_entity_poly.type
_entity_poly.pdbx_seq_one_letter_code
_entity_poly.pdbx_strand_id
1 'polypeptide(L)'
;MRTKQIVSGTAALALSALLFTACNNENDPTPAISSKYVTIVPTVTGEVITKASSSYGQTGDQLYLYYNTAGNTATGQYADFRYDGAIWDLGADKMKWATIHAAATGSIPFYATAPVAAPTTAKVETNKSTADKYKNSDLLVAYTSIAKAASDDKYTALSLDLKHALAKLTIEVNATAIDNPVIKSVTIKDAIADYTVTYNGSDLTPATTTVSGSNKVNIKPLADRSVFSAVLPVQTIQDVNGITIVIEVGNATFTYKPATAINLIQGKNTTLKLRLNGEGVILGDVSVSDWGTGDIKNDNITAD
;
A
#
# COMPACT_ATOMS: atom_id res chain seq x y z
N MET A 1 44.77 -15.79 46.90
CA MET A 1 43.30 -15.74 46.54
C MET A 1 42.97 -14.33 46.07
N ARG A 2 42.77 -14.12 44.80
CA ARG A 2 42.34 -12.84 44.22
C ARG A 2 40.96 -13.03 43.62
N THR A 3 39.97 -12.41 44.24
CA THR A 3 38.56 -12.41 43.83
C THR A 3 38.39 -11.46 42.65
N LYS A 4 37.97 -11.96 41.48
CA LYS A 4 37.55 -11.16 40.32
C LYS A 4 36.08 -10.79 40.50
N GLN A 5 35.79 -9.50 40.64
CA GLN A 5 34.45 -8.97 40.52
C GLN A 5 34.06 -8.91 39.04
N ILE A 6 32.95 -9.52 38.71
CA ILE A 6 32.28 -9.39 37.40
C ILE A 6 31.32 -8.21 37.52
N VAL A 7 31.62 -7.15 36.80
CA VAL A 7 30.70 -6.01 36.64
C VAL A 7 29.80 -6.33 35.47
N SER A 8 28.55 -6.64 35.78
CA SER A 8 27.49 -6.75 34.77
C SER A 8 27.00 -5.35 34.39
N GLY A 9 27.42 -4.90 33.21
CA GLY A 9 26.92 -3.67 32.64
C GLY A 9 25.53 -3.90 31.98
N THR A 10 24.50 -3.44 32.64
CA THR A 10 23.16 -3.28 32.04
C THR A 10 23.19 -2.08 31.09
N ALA A 11 23.18 -2.34 29.78
CA ALA A 11 22.98 -1.32 28.79
C ALA A 11 21.51 -0.89 28.82
N ALA A 12 21.24 0.24 29.42
CA ALA A 12 19.91 0.91 29.30
C ALA A 12 19.83 1.51 27.90
N LEU A 13 18.92 0.97 27.06
CA LEU A 13 18.50 1.63 25.85
C LEU A 13 17.74 2.90 26.26
N ALA A 14 18.38 4.05 26.10
CA ALA A 14 17.70 5.34 26.19
C ALA A 14 16.88 5.53 24.91
N LEU A 15 15.58 5.28 25.01
CA LEU A 15 14.58 5.71 24.04
C LEU A 15 14.55 7.24 24.09
N SER A 16 15.25 7.90 23.18
CA SER A 16 15.20 9.36 23.04
C SER A 16 13.86 9.74 22.40
N ALA A 17 12.83 9.84 23.23
CA ALA A 17 11.67 10.64 22.91
C ALA A 17 12.16 12.09 22.77
N LEU A 18 12.20 12.62 21.54
CA LEU A 18 12.34 14.03 21.29
C LEU A 18 11.06 14.72 21.81
N LEU A 19 11.03 14.95 23.10
CA LEU A 19 10.15 15.94 23.69
C LEU A 19 10.67 17.29 23.22
N PHE A 20 9.96 17.90 22.28
CA PHE A 20 10.05 19.34 22.10
C PHE A 20 9.55 19.97 23.38
N THR A 21 10.44 20.22 24.32
CA THR A 21 10.17 21.13 25.43
C THR A 21 10.08 22.53 24.84
N ALA A 22 8.88 22.92 24.44
CA ALA A 22 8.55 24.32 24.29
C ALA A 22 8.80 24.97 25.67
N CYS A 23 9.76 25.88 25.75
CA CYS A 23 9.91 26.76 26.90
C CYS A 23 8.58 27.51 27.06
N ASN A 24 7.82 27.14 28.08
CA ASN A 24 6.66 27.91 28.50
C ASN A 24 7.17 29.21 29.12
N ASN A 25 7.20 30.25 28.31
CA ASN A 25 7.05 31.61 28.80
C ASN A 25 5.54 31.90 28.82
N GLU A 26 4.95 31.98 29.98
CA GLU A 26 3.49 32.07 30.21
C GLU A 26 2.79 33.33 29.64
N ASN A 27 3.47 34.11 28.84
CA ASN A 27 2.94 35.34 28.22
C ASN A 27 3.17 35.47 26.72
N ASP A 28 3.64 34.42 26.03
CA ASP A 28 3.68 34.46 24.58
C ASP A 28 2.47 33.69 24.05
N PRO A 29 1.50 34.33 23.37
CA PRO A 29 0.46 33.58 22.69
C PRO A 29 1.19 32.69 21.69
N THR A 30 1.26 31.38 22.01
CA THR A 30 1.72 30.38 21.05
C THR A 30 0.99 30.70 19.76
N PRO A 31 1.67 31.15 18.70
CA PRO A 31 0.99 31.33 17.44
C PRO A 31 0.46 29.94 17.07
N ALA A 32 -0.85 29.79 17.11
CA ALA A 32 -1.48 28.69 16.43
C ALA A 32 -0.89 28.75 15.03
N ILE A 33 -0.02 27.80 14.66
CA ILE A 33 0.45 27.66 13.30
C ILE A 33 -0.79 27.19 12.52
N SER A 34 -1.68 28.17 12.26
CA SER A 34 -2.73 27.96 11.29
C SER A 34 -2.03 27.88 9.95
N SER A 35 -1.81 26.66 9.50
CA SER A 35 -1.25 26.45 8.17
C SER A 35 -2.20 27.12 7.18
N LYS A 36 -1.75 28.16 6.51
CA LYS A 36 -2.50 28.79 5.41
C LYS A 36 -2.89 27.76 4.35
N TYR A 37 -2.13 26.69 4.29
CA TYR A 37 -2.29 25.59 3.35
C TYR A 37 -2.71 24.31 4.05
N VAL A 38 -3.39 23.45 3.33
CA VAL A 38 -3.71 22.11 3.78
C VAL A 38 -2.42 21.34 4.03
N THR A 39 -2.33 20.72 5.18
CA THR A 39 -1.27 19.77 5.54
C THR A 39 -1.86 18.40 5.78
N ILE A 40 -1.10 17.33 5.56
CA ILE A 40 -1.57 15.96 5.68
C ILE A 40 -0.69 15.12 6.58
N VAL A 41 -1.31 14.15 7.25
CA VAL A 41 -0.65 13.08 7.99
C VAL A 41 -1.21 11.76 7.47
N PRO A 42 -0.62 11.21 6.40
CA PRO A 42 -1.08 9.95 5.87
C PRO A 42 -0.59 8.77 6.69
N THR A 43 -1.43 7.75 6.79
CA THR A 43 -1.12 6.42 7.33
C THR A 43 -1.45 5.38 6.28
N VAL A 44 -0.84 4.21 6.33
CA VAL A 44 -1.28 3.06 5.52
C VAL A 44 -1.67 1.96 6.48
N THR A 45 -2.92 1.49 6.40
CA THR A 45 -3.48 0.44 7.28
C THR A 45 -3.26 0.70 8.78
N GLY A 46 -3.37 1.99 9.21
CA GLY A 46 -3.21 2.40 10.61
C GLY A 46 -1.79 2.71 11.07
N GLU A 47 -0.77 2.45 10.26
CA GLU A 47 0.62 2.84 10.57
C GLU A 47 0.95 4.19 9.94
N VAL A 48 1.57 5.08 10.73
CA VAL A 48 2.06 6.36 10.22
C VAL A 48 3.17 6.10 9.20
N ILE A 49 3.04 6.68 8.01
CA ILE A 49 4.05 6.54 6.96
C ILE A 49 5.31 7.28 7.40
N THR A 50 6.25 6.53 7.91
CA THR A 50 7.60 7.02 8.26
C THR A 50 8.64 6.36 7.38
N LYS A 51 9.81 6.96 7.29
CA LYS A 51 10.93 6.51 6.45
C LYS A 51 11.33 5.03 6.63
N ALA A 52 10.88 4.37 7.69
CA ALA A 52 11.35 3.04 8.08
C ALA A 52 10.31 1.91 7.90
N SER A 53 9.03 2.21 7.64
CA SER A 53 7.97 1.23 7.90
C SER A 53 7.19 0.72 6.69
N SER A 54 7.35 1.29 5.48
CA SER A 54 6.54 0.83 4.35
C SER A 54 7.23 1.00 2.99
N SER A 55 6.75 0.26 2.00
CA SER A 55 7.08 0.48 0.59
C SER A 55 6.62 1.87 0.09
N TYR A 56 5.74 2.53 0.85
CA TYR A 56 5.24 3.88 0.62
C TYR A 56 5.74 4.81 1.75
N GLY A 57 6.16 6.02 1.43
CA GLY A 57 6.84 6.97 2.35
C GLY A 57 8.33 7.06 2.07
N GLN A 58 8.75 6.76 0.85
CA GLN A 58 10.10 7.02 0.38
C GLN A 58 10.18 8.41 -0.25
N THR A 59 11.35 9.03 -0.15
CA THR A 59 11.58 10.33 -0.80
C THR A 59 11.18 10.29 -2.28
N GLY A 60 10.33 11.21 -2.70
CA GLY A 60 9.79 11.30 -4.05
C GLY A 60 8.42 10.65 -4.23
N ASP A 61 7.87 9.98 -3.22
CA ASP A 61 6.52 9.46 -3.29
C ASP A 61 5.49 10.57 -3.44
N GLN A 62 4.42 10.27 -4.16
CA GLN A 62 3.36 11.22 -4.49
C GLN A 62 2.03 10.80 -3.89
N LEU A 63 1.28 11.77 -3.41
CA LEU A 63 -0.09 11.64 -2.95
C LEU A 63 -0.91 12.78 -3.55
N TYR A 64 -2.08 12.46 -4.04
CA TYR A 64 -3.03 13.40 -4.64
C TYR A 64 -4.23 13.54 -3.73
N LEU A 65 -4.47 14.74 -3.23
CA LEU A 65 -5.59 15.08 -2.36
C LEU A 65 -6.64 15.86 -3.12
N TYR A 66 -7.88 15.41 -3.05
CA TYR A 66 -9.05 16.03 -3.65
C TYR A 66 -9.99 16.48 -2.56
N TYR A 67 -10.70 17.59 -2.77
CA TYR A 67 -11.82 17.98 -1.93
C TYR A 67 -13.05 18.31 -2.77
N ASN A 68 -14.21 18.16 -2.19
CA ASN A 68 -15.45 18.55 -2.84
C ASN A 68 -16.35 19.27 -1.83
N THR A 69 -16.72 20.48 -2.15
CA THR A 69 -17.62 21.29 -1.33
C THR A 69 -19.11 21.14 -1.72
N ALA A 70 -19.40 20.52 -2.86
CA ALA A 70 -20.75 20.32 -3.41
C ALA A 70 -21.29 18.89 -3.26
N GLY A 71 -20.61 18.01 -2.52
CA GLY A 71 -21.14 16.69 -2.13
C GLY A 71 -20.96 15.56 -3.13
N ASN A 72 -20.14 15.70 -4.18
CA ASN A 72 -19.92 14.56 -5.08
C ASN A 72 -18.58 14.57 -5.82
N THR A 73 -17.85 13.45 -5.68
CA THR A 73 -16.86 12.81 -6.54
C THR A 73 -15.47 13.46 -6.69
N ALA A 74 -14.49 12.59 -6.93
CA ALA A 74 -13.08 12.81 -7.17
C ALA A 74 -12.69 13.73 -8.36
N THR A 75 -13.64 14.45 -8.91
CA THR A 75 -13.44 15.41 -10.00
C THR A 75 -13.22 16.85 -9.53
N GLY A 76 -13.07 17.06 -8.21
CA GLY A 76 -12.77 18.36 -7.61
C GLY A 76 -11.34 18.84 -7.88
N GLN A 77 -11.04 20.04 -7.41
CA GLN A 77 -9.67 20.53 -7.38
C GLN A 77 -8.81 19.63 -6.52
N TYR A 78 -7.59 19.37 -6.96
CA TYR A 78 -6.65 18.54 -6.22
C TYR A 78 -5.35 19.29 -5.94
N ALA A 79 -4.61 18.81 -4.94
CA ALA A 79 -3.23 19.19 -4.70
C ALA A 79 -2.38 17.92 -4.72
N ASP A 80 -1.21 18.00 -5.31
CA ASP A 80 -0.19 16.98 -5.23
C ASP A 80 0.71 17.25 -4.03
N PHE A 81 1.01 16.19 -3.29
CA PHE A 81 1.96 16.17 -2.20
C PHE A 81 3.11 15.27 -2.57
N ARG A 82 4.32 15.65 -2.19
CA ARG A 82 5.53 14.84 -2.35
C ARG A 82 6.20 14.65 -1.01
N TYR A 83 6.61 13.44 -0.74
CA TYR A 83 7.39 13.15 0.45
C TYR A 83 8.86 13.50 0.20
N ASP A 84 9.42 14.42 1.01
CA ASP A 84 10.81 14.85 0.90
C ASP A 84 11.80 14.00 1.72
N GLY A 85 11.28 13.04 2.47
CA GLY A 85 12.01 12.18 3.40
C GLY A 85 11.79 12.55 4.87
N ALA A 86 11.05 13.64 5.14
CA ALA A 86 10.68 14.10 6.47
C ALA A 86 9.21 14.48 6.57
N ILE A 87 8.69 15.24 5.60
CA ILE A 87 7.31 15.72 5.56
C ILE A 87 6.70 15.50 4.17
N TRP A 88 5.38 15.56 4.13
CA TRP A 88 4.63 15.64 2.88
C TRP A 88 4.48 17.12 2.49
N ASP A 89 5.30 17.56 1.56
CA ASP A 89 5.26 18.95 1.08
C ASP A 89 4.27 19.08 -0.09
N LEU A 90 3.63 20.26 -0.14
CA LEU A 90 2.74 20.65 -1.23
C LEU A 90 3.53 20.92 -2.50
N GLY A 91 3.09 20.34 -3.61
CA GLY A 91 3.57 20.64 -4.93
C GLY A 91 3.22 22.07 -5.40
N ALA A 92 3.25 22.29 -6.70
CA ALA A 92 3.03 23.62 -7.29
C ALA A 92 1.61 24.15 -7.01
N ASP A 93 0.60 23.28 -6.99
CA ASP A 93 -0.80 23.64 -6.80
C ASP A 93 -1.17 23.58 -5.31
N LYS A 94 -0.91 24.67 -4.62
CA LYS A 94 -1.11 24.78 -3.17
C LYS A 94 -2.59 24.91 -2.81
N MET A 95 -3.12 23.93 -2.12
CA MET A 95 -4.48 23.95 -1.59
C MET A 95 -4.57 24.84 -0.34
N LYS A 96 -5.41 25.86 -0.36
CA LYS A 96 -5.55 26.85 0.73
C LYS A 96 -6.81 26.60 1.53
N TRP A 97 -6.70 26.62 2.85
CA TRP A 97 -7.84 26.51 3.74
C TRP A 97 -8.88 27.62 3.53
N ALA A 98 -8.45 28.85 3.28
CA ALA A 98 -9.36 29.97 3.00
C ALA A 98 -10.28 29.70 1.80
N THR A 99 -9.76 29.10 0.72
CA THR A 99 -10.53 28.76 -0.47
C THR A 99 -11.57 27.68 -0.17
N ILE A 100 -11.16 26.63 0.55
CA ILE A 100 -12.02 25.51 0.94
C ILE A 100 -13.11 26.01 1.88
N HIS A 101 -12.73 26.80 2.90
CA HIS A 101 -13.65 27.35 3.90
C HIS A 101 -14.72 28.25 3.26
N ALA A 102 -14.34 29.12 2.33
CA ALA A 102 -15.27 30.01 1.64
C ALA A 102 -16.30 29.21 0.79
N ALA A 103 -15.88 28.14 0.16
CA ALA A 103 -16.74 27.32 -0.67
C ALA A 103 -17.60 26.30 0.11
N ALA A 104 -17.21 25.94 1.33
CA ALA A 104 -17.89 24.93 2.12
C ALA A 104 -19.20 25.45 2.76
N THR A 105 -20.26 24.68 2.64
CA THR A 105 -21.56 24.95 3.30
C THR A 105 -21.82 24.06 4.51
N GLY A 106 -20.98 23.03 4.73
CA GLY A 106 -21.10 22.04 5.79
C GLY A 106 -19.84 21.20 5.91
N SER A 107 -19.99 19.90 6.09
CA SER A 107 -18.85 18.98 6.07
C SER A 107 -18.09 19.01 4.75
N ILE A 108 -16.78 18.92 4.84
CA ILE A 108 -15.88 18.98 3.70
C ILE A 108 -15.29 17.59 3.50
N PRO A 109 -15.70 16.85 2.46
CA PRO A 109 -15.11 15.58 2.12
C PRO A 109 -13.77 15.74 1.43
N PHE A 110 -12.82 14.91 1.81
CA PHE A 110 -11.51 14.77 1.19
C PHE A 110 -11.29 13.34 0.74
N TYR A 111 -10.70 13.21 -0.45
CA TYR A 111 -10.26 11.94 -1.01
C TYR A 111 -8.78 12.03 -1.29
N ALA A 112 -8.06 10.95 -1.08
CA ALA A 112 -6.66 10.87 -1.45
C ALA A 112 -6.40 9.61 -2.26
N THR A 113 -5.48 9.72 -3.22
CA THR A 113 -4.98 8.59 -4.00
C THR A 113 -3.47 8.64 -4.09
N ALA A 114 -2.85 7.47 -4.19
CA ALA A 114 -1.42 7.31 -4.39
C ALA A 114 -1.15 5.98 -5.11
N PRO A 115 -0.10 5.84 -5.90
CA PRO A 115 0.87 6.86 -6.29
C PRO A 115 0.42 7.72 -7.48
N VAL A 116 -0.79 7.50 -7.98
CA VAL A 116 -1.33 8.17 -9.17
C VAL A 116 -2.56 9.03 -8.82
N ALA A 117 -2.78 10.08 -9.61
CA ALA A 117 -3.97 10.91 -9.51
C ALA A 117 -5.23 10.05 -9.76
N ALA A 118 -6.32 10.32 -8.99
CA ALA A 118 -7.54 9.52 -8.92
C ALA A 118 -8.00 8.94 -10.28
N PRO A 119 -7.60 7.72 -10.62
CA PRO A 119 -7.99 7.12 -11.87
C PRO A 119 -9.44 6.63 -11.79
N THR A 120 -10.23 6.84 -12.86
CA THR A 120 -11.51 6.13 -13.05
C THR A 120 -11.30 4.77 -13.70
N THR A 121 -10.26 4.67 -14.54
CA THR A 121 -9.77 3.43 -15.14
C THR A 121 -8.26 3.38 -14.99
N ALA A 122 -7.72 2.22 -14.69
CA ALA A 122 -6.29 2.04 -14.55
C ALA A 122 -5.87 0.61 -14.91
N LYS A 123 -4.58 0.37 -14.94
CA LYS A 123 -3.99 -0.90 -15.27
C LYS A 123 -2.83 -1.20 -14.32
N VAL A 124 -2.77 -2.41 -13.78
CA VAL A 124 -1.60 -2.86 -13.06
C VAL A 124 -0.45 -3.19 -14.02
N GLU A 125 0.77 -2.97 -13.59
CA GLU A 125 1.95 -3.37 -14.35
C GLU A 125 1.97 -4.89 -14.58
N THR A 126 2.23 -5.33 -15.81
CA THR A 126 2.33 -6.76 -16.13
C THR A 126 3.68 -7.37 -15.73
N ASN A 127 4.71 -6.55 -15.61
CA ASN A 127 6.02 -6.95 -15.12
C ASN A 127 6.34 -6.26 -13.79
N LYS A 128 6.22 -6.98 -12.70
CA LYS A 128 6.48 -6.50 -11.33
C LYS A 128 7.85 -6.95 -10.79
N SER A 129 8.82 -7.23 -11.69
CA SER A 129 10.12 -7.77 -11.29
C SER A 129 11.00 -6.81 -10.48
N THR A 130 10.57 -5.59 -10.24
CA THR A 130 11.23 -4.61 -9.38
C THR A 130 10.25 -4.06 -8.35
N ALA A 131 10.78 -3.62 -7.20
CA ALA A 131 9.98 -3.02 -6.12
C ALA A 131 9.17 -1.81 -6.62
N ASP A 132 9.76 -0.95 -7.46
CA ASP A 132 9.08 0.22 -8.02
C ASP A 132 7.88 -0.15 -8.88
N LYS A 133 8.02 -1.14 -9.77
CA LYS A 133 6.91 -1.61 -10.61
C LYS A 133 5.81 -2.28 -9.80
N TYR A 134 6.19 -3.01 -8.75
CA TYR A 134 5.24 -3.57 -7.80
C TYR A 134 4.47 -2.45 -7.10
N LYS A 135 5.18 -1.46 -6.54
CA LYS A 135 4.62 -0.31 -5.86
C LYS A 135 3.71 0.55 -6.76
N ASN A 136 4.13 0.81 -8.00
CA ASN A 136 3.35 1.58 -8.96
C ASN A 136 2.04 0.88 -9.37
N SER A 137 1.92 -0.43 -9.13
CA SER A 137 0.68 -1.17 -9.34
C SER A 137 -0.29 -1.07 -8.16
N ASP A 138 0.19 -0.63 -7.00
CA ASP A 138 -0.58 -0.62 -5.76
C ASP A 138 -1.30 0.72 -5.61
N LEU A 139 -2.57 0.76 -6.01
CA LEU A 139 -3.41 1.93 -5.79
C LEU A 139 -3.84 2.00 -4.32
N LEU A 140 -3.38 3.05 -3.65
CA LEU A 140 -3.82 3.41 -2.31
C LEU A 140 -4.90 4.50 -2.40
N VAL A 141 -5.92 4.41 -1.53
CA VAL A 141 -7.03 5.34 -1.49
C VAL A 141 -7.41 5.67 -0.05
N ALA A 142 -7.78 6.91 0.21
CA ALA A 142 -8.32 7.34 1.49
C ALA A 142 -9.54 8.23 1.29
N TYR A 143 -10.42 8.23 2.29
CA TYR A 143 -11.51 9.18 2.42
C TYR A 143 -11.55 9.70 3.86
N THR A 144 -11.73 10.98 4.02
CA THR A 144 -12.03 11.60 5.31
C THR A 144 -13.00 12.75 5.12
N SER A 145 -13.73 13.11 6.15
CA SER A 145 -14.63 14.28 6.13
C SER A 145 -14.44 15.06 7.42
N ILE A 146 -14.28 16.36 7.28
CA ILE A 146 -14.16 17.26 8.43
C ILE A 146 -15.33 18.23 8.45
N ALA A 147 -15.74 18.66 9.63
CA ALA A 147 -16.73 19.71 9.78
C ALA A 147 -16.13 21.06 9.34
N LYS A 148 -16.96 21.91 8.75
CA LYS A 148 -16.57 23.31 8.50
C LYS A 148 -16.23 23.98 9.82
N ALA A 149 -15.01 24.50 9.94
CA ALA A 149 -14.57 25.23 11.12
C ALA A 149 -15.23 26.63 11.20
N ALA A 150 -15.15 27.29 12.34
CA ALA A 150 -15.68 28.65 12.52
C ALA A 150 -14.93 29.68 11.63
N SER A 151 -13.65 29.43 11.38
CA SER A 151 -12.78 30.23 10.50
C SER A 151 -11.71 29.37 9.86
N ASP A 152 -11.07 29.88 8.80
CA ASP A 152 -10.07 29.14 8.03
C ASP A 152 -8.74 28.90 8.78
N ASP A 153 -8.49 29.63 9.85
CA ASP A 153 -7.33 29.47 10.73
C ASP A 153 -7.50 28.36 11.81
N LYS A 154 -8.64 27.70 11.85
CA LYS A 154 -8.95 26.64 12.84
C LYS A 154 -8.78 25.21 12.31
N TYR A 155 -8.41 25.06 11.05
CA TYR A 155 -8.15 23.74 10.49
C TYR A 155 -6.78 23.21 10.93
N THR A 156 -6.73 21.93 11.15
CA THR A 156 -5.51 21.17 11.48
C THR A 156 -5.08 20.29 10.31
N ALA A 157 -3.95 19.61 10.44
CA ALA A 157 -3.53 18.64 9.46
C ALA A 157 -4.58 17.52 9.28
N LEU A 158 -4.83 17.13 8.03
CA LEU A 158 -5.74 16.04 7.70
C LEU A 158 -5.09 14.69 7.98
N SER A 159 -5.73 13.88 8.80
CA SER A 159 -5.38 12.47 8.94
C SER A 159 -5.99 11.70 7.77
N LEU A 160 -5.17 10.95 7.05
CA LEU A 160 -5.56 10.16 5.87
C LEU A 160 -5.16 8.71 6.09
N ASP A 161 -6.13 7.83 6.31
CA ASP A 161 -5.91 6.39 6.40
C ASP A 161 -6.00 5.76 5.00
N LEU A 162 -4.84 5.61 4.35
CA LEU A 162 -4.72 5.03 3.02
C LEU A 162 -4.93 3.51 3.09
N LYS A 163 -5.79 2.99 2.23
CA LYS A 163 -6.10 1.57 2.12
C LYS A 163 -5.79 1.07 0.72
N HIS A 164 -5.34 -0.17 0.62
CA HIS A 164 -5.12 -0.83 -0.66
C HIS A 164 -6.44 -1.02 -1.40
N ALA A 165 -6.54 -0.47 -2.59
CA ALA A 165 -7.73 -0.56 -3.44
C ALA A 165 -7.77 -1.84 -4.29
N LEU A 166 -6.67 -2.58 -4.33
CA LEU A 166 -6.51 -3.82 -5.07
C LEU A 166 -6.28 -5.01 -4.13
N ALA A 167 -6.09 -6.18 -4.67
CA ALA A 167 -5.74 -7.38 -3.93
C ALA A 167 -4.25 -7.72 -4.09
N LYS A 168 -3.65 -8.32 -3.06
CA LYS A 168 -2.31 -8.91 -3.11
C LYS A 168 -2.43 -10.42 -3.26
N LEU A 169 -1.61 -10.99 -4.13
CA LEU A 169 -1.40 -12.42 -4.24
C LEU A 169 0.05 -12.73 -3.89
N THR A 170 0.25 -13.57 -2.88
CA THR A 170 1.55 -14.11 -2.48
C THR A 170 1.58 -15.60 -2.83
N ILE A 171 2.63 -16.04 -3.51
CA ILE A 171 2.83 -17.43 -3.92
C ILE A 171 4.13 -17.93 -3.28
N GLU A 172 4.04 -18.85 -2.34
CA GLU A 172 5.18 -19.51 -1.73
C GLU A 172 5.40 -20.86 -2.43
N VAL A 173 6.55 -21.06 -3.02
CA VAL A 173 6.86 -22.27 -3.78
C VAL A 173 7.83 -23.15 -2.99
N ASN A 174 7.40 -24.34 -2.63
CA ASN A 174 8.24 -25.37 -2.05
C ASN A 174 8.55 -26.44 -3.11
N ALA A 175 9.79 -26.49 -3.57
CA ALA A 175 10.28 -27.43 -4.57
C ALA A 175 11.25 -28.47 -3.99
N THR A 176 11.28 -28.66 -2.66
CA THR A 176 12.27 -29.56 -1.99
C THR A 176 12.15 -31.04 -2.38
N ALA A 177 11.02 -31.44 -2.97
CA ALA A 177 10.86 -32.80 -3.50
C ALA A 177 11.43 -32.98 -4.91
N ILE A 178 12.01 -31.93 -5.51
CA ILE A 178 12.68 -31.96 -6.82
C ILE A 178 14.19 -31.93 -6.58
N ASP A 179 14.92 -32.75 -7.29
CA ASP A 179 16.37 -32.78 -7.21
C ASP A 179 16.98 -31.49 -7.77
N ASN A 180 17.85 -30.83 -7.00
CA ASN A 180 18.49 -29.54 -7.33
C ASN A 180 17.50 -28.48 -7.84
N PRO A 181 16.49 -28.08 -7.07
CA PRO A 181 15.42 -27.22 -7.56
C PRO A 181 15.88 -25.78 -7.74
N VAL A 182 16.01 -25.33 -8.97
CA VAL A 182 16.21 -23.92 -9.31
C VAL A 182 14.90 -23.38 -9.90
N ILE A 183 14.17 -22.57 -9.13
CA ILE A 183 12.98 -21.89 -9.63
C ILE A 183 13.44 -20.78 -10.56
N LYS A 184 13.19 -20.93 -11.87
CA LYS A 184 13.58 -19.95 -12.90
C LYS A 184 12.57 -18.81 -13.01
N SER A 185 11.29 -19.13 -12.93
CA SER A 185 10.23 -18.14 -13.03
C SER A 185 8.92 -18.62 -12.41
N VAL A 186 8.12 -17.64 -11.99
CA VAL A 186 6.69 -17.81 -11.72
C VAL A 186 5.93 -16.81 -12.58
N THR A 187 4.88 -17.29 -13.24
CA THR A 187 4.02 -16.46 -14.09
C THR A 187 2.56 -16.66 -13.68
N ILE A 188 1.88 -15.56 -13.43
CA ILE A 188 0.43 -15.52 -13.21
C ILE A 188 -0.20 -15.33 -14.60
N LYS A 189 -0.80 -16.39 -15.14
CA LYS A 189 -1.39 -16.42 -16.50
C LYS A 189 -2.87 -16.07 -16.45
N ASP A 190 -3.33 -15.52 -17.55
CA ASP A 190 -4.74 -15.23 -17.81
C ASP A 190 -5.37 -14.23 -16.81
N ALA A 191 -4.55 -13.40 -16.18
CA ALA A 191 -5.02 -12.32 -15.33
C ALA A 191 -5.57 -11.16 -16.16
N ILE A 192 -6.59 -10.47 -15.64
CA ILE A 192 -7.04 -9.18 -16.18
C ILE A 192 -6.29 -8.10 -15.42
N ALA A 193 -5.54 -7.25 -16.14
CA ALA A 193 -4.75 -6.19 -15.55
C ALA A 193 -5.52 -4.86 -15.47
N ASP A 194 -6.49 -4.66 -16.35
CA ASP A 194 -7.28 -3.44 -16.45
C ASP A 194 -8.40 -3.44 -15.39
N TYR A 195 -8.65 -2.31 -14.74
CA TYR A 195 -9.70 -2.16 -13.74
C TYR A 195 -10.32 -0.78 -13.74
N THR A 196 -11.54 -0.68 -13.23
CA THR A 196 -12.24 0.58 -12.94
C THR A 196 -12.25 0.84 -11.44
N VAL A 197 -12.25 2.11 -11.08
CA VAL A 197 -12.33 2.58 -9.69
C VAL A 197 -13.60 3.40 -9.52
N THR A 198 -14.42 3.02 -8.55
CA THR A 198 -15.61 3.77 -8.15
C THR A 198 -15.37 4.36 -6.77
N TYR A 199 -15.40 5.68 -6.67
CA TYR A 199 -15.25 6.41 -5.42
C TYR A 199 -16.63 6.59 -4.77
N ASN A 200 -16.82 6.03 -3.59
CA ASN A 200 -18.08 6.13 -2.86
C ASN A 200 -18.06 7.40 -1.99
N GLY A 201 -18.92 8.36 -2.31
CA GLY A 201 -18.94 9.68 -1.67
C GLY A 201 -19.55 9.74 -0.27
N SER A 202 -20.09 8.65 0.28
CA SER A 202 -20.84 8.67 1.54
C SER A 202 -20.33 7.72 2.61
N ASP A 203 -19.56 6.70 2.24
CA ASP A 203 -19.06 5.72 3.17
C ASP A 203 -17.55 5.85 3.33
N LEU A 204 -17.05 5.60 4.55
CA LEU A 204 -15.62 5.53 4.89
C LEU A 204 -14.85 4.42 4.13
N THR A 205 -15.53 3.71 3.22
CA THR A 205 -14.94 2.80 2.24
C THR A 205 -14.43 3.63 1.06
N PRO A 206 -13.12 3.74 0.89
CA PRO A 206 -12.55 4.78 0.04
C PRO A 206 -12.83 4.59 -1.44
N ALA A 207 -12.95 3.38 -1.94
CA ALA A 207 -13.30 3.07 -3.32
C ALA A 207 -13.53 1.58 -3.49
N THR A 208 -14.26 1.19 -4.52
CA THR A 208 -14.35 -0.19 -4.98
C THR A 208 -13.67 -0.34 -6.32
N THR A 209 -12.97 -1.46 -6.53
CA THR A 209 -12.33 -1.78 -7.80
C THR A 209 -12.97 -3.01 -8.42
N THR A 210 -13.18 -2.95 -9.72
CA THR A 210 -13.67 -4.09 -10.51
C THR A 210 -12.79 -4.27 -11.73
N VAL A 211 -12.56 -5.53 -12.16
CA VAL A 211 -11.88 -5.78 -13.42
C VAL A 211 -12.61 -5.13 -14.58
N SER A 212 -11.87 -4.61 -15.54
CA SER A 212 -12.38 -3.93 -16.72
C SER A 212 -11.96 -4.69 -17.99
N GLY A 213 -12.93 -5.03 -18.82
CA GLY A 213 -12.67 -5.75 -20.05
C GLY A 213 -12.42 -7.25 -19.88
N SER A 214 -11.96 -7.89 -20.95
CA SER A 214 -11.71 -9.34 -21.02
C SER A 214 -10.29 -9.68 -21.50
N ASN A 215 -9.44 -8.67 -21.64
CA ASN A 215 -8.07 -8.87 -22.16
C ASN A 215 -7.20 -9.55 -21.09
N LYS A 216 -6.90 -10.82 -21.34
CA LYS A 216 -6.07 -11.65 -20.47
C LYS A 216 -4.59 -11.42 -20.76
N VAL A 217 -3.82 -11.24 -19.71
CA VAL A 217 -2.39 -10.98 -19.77
C VAL A 217 -1.63 -11.91 -18.82
N ASN A 218 -0.34 -12.07 -19.09
CA ASN A 218 0.58 -12.74 -18.19
C ASN A 218 1.24 -11.71 -17.29
N ILE A 219 1.22 -11.97 -15.99
CA ILE A 219 1.85 -11.09 -14.99
C ILE A 219 3.07 -11.81 -14.41
N LYS A 220 4.21 -11.12 -14.46
CA LYS A 220 5.43 -11.53 -13.79
C LYS A 220 5.48 -10.90 -12.40
N PRO A 221 5.38 -11.69 -11.32
CA PRO A 221 5.39 -11.17 -9.95
C PRO A 221 6.77 -10.68 -9.52
N LEU A 222 6.82 -9.92 -8.45
CA LEU A 222 8.04 -9.61 -7.71
C LEU A 222 8.51 -10.90 -7.04
N ALA A 223 9.77 -11.26 -7.24
CA ALA A 223 10.38 -12.46 -6.68
C ALA A 223 11.29 -12.10 -5.51
N ASP A 224 11.14 -12.83 -4.41
CA ASP A 224 12.06 -12.89 -3.31
C ASP A 224 12.29 -14.36 -2.95
N ARG A 225 13.41 -14.94 -3.43
CA ARG A 225 13.75 -16.37 -3.31
C ARG A 225 12.63 -17.30 -3.84
N SER A 226 11.90 -17.96 -2.93
CA SER A 226 10.78 -18.85 -3.24
C SER A 226 9.41 -18.20 -3.01
N VAL A 227 9.38 -16.91 -2.72
CA VAL A 227 8.17 -16.13 -2.51
C VAL A 227 7.98 -15.16 -3.67
N PHE A 228 6.78 -15.14 -4.24
CA PHE A 228 6.43 -14.33 -5.40
C PHE A 228 5.18 -13.53 -5.10
N SER A 229 5.24 -12.22 -5.27
CA SER A 229 4.14 -11.32 -4.91
C SER A 229 3.67 -10.48 -6.09
N ALA A 230 2.36 -10.32 -6.22
CA ALA A 230 1.75 -9.46 -7.23
C ALA A 230 0.56 -8.69 -6.66
N VAL A 231 0.40 -7.46 -7.12
CA VAL A 231 -0.82 -6.67 -6.94
C VAL A 231 -1.71 -6.91 -8.14
N LEU A 232 -2.97 -7.22 -7.90
CA LEU A 232 -3.94 -7.60 -8.93
C LEU A 232 -5.29 -6.91 -8.66
N PRO A 233 -6.06 -6.59 -9.70
CA PRO A 233 -7.48 -6.29 -9.52
C PRO A 233 -8.21 -7.47 -8.87
N VAL A 234 -9.34 -7.18 -8.23
CA VAL A 234 -10.21 -8.21 -7.61
C VAL A 234 -10.72 -9.15 -8.68
N GLN A 235 -10.28 -10.40 -8.64
CA GLN A 235 -10.61 -11.45 -9.60
C GLN A 235 -10.42 -12.83 -8.97
N THR A 236 -10.64 -13.91 -9.72
CA THR A 236 -10.65 -15.27 -9.19
C THR A 236 -9.58 -16.13 -9.84
N ILE A 237 -8.86 -16.90 -9.01
CA ILE A 237 -7.98 -17.98 -9.45
C ILE A 237 -8.84 -19.23 -9.57
N GLN A 238 -8.94 -19.81 -10.76
CA GLN A 238 -9.78 -20.99 -11.02
C GLN A 238 -9.29 -21.76 -12.25
N ASP A 239 -9.69 -23.01 -12.38
CA ASP A 239 -9.24 -23.89 -13.46
C ASP A 239 -9.73 -23.44 -14.84
N VAL A 240 -11.00 -23.02 -14.95
CA VAL A 240 -11.62 -22.67 -16.23
C VAL A 240 -11.82 -21.16 -16.31
N ASN A 241 -11.29 -20.55 -17.37
CA ASN A 241 -11.42 -19.12 -17.65
C ASN A 241 -10.86 -18.14 -16.59
N GLY A 242 -10.20 -18.64 -15.55
CA GLY A 242 -9.58 -17.83 -14.51
C GLY A 242 -8.06 -17.79 -14.59
N ILE A 243 -7.48 -17.22 -13.55
CA ILE A 243 -6.03 -17.16 -13.38
C ILE A 243 -5.46 -18.56 -13.13
N THR A 244 -4.32 -18.87 -13.75
CA THR A 244 -3.49 -20.02 -13.46
C THR A 244 -2.07 -19.60 -13.08
N ILE A 245 -1.36 -20.43 -12.29
CA ILE A 245 0.03 -20.16 -11.91
C ILE A 245 0.94 -21.13 -12.61
N VAL A 246 1.88 -20.60 -13.39
CA VAL A 246 2.91 -21.39 -14.07
C VAL A 246 4.25 -21.19 -13.39
N ILE A 247 4.91 -22.29 -13.05
CA ILE A 247 6.19 -22.31 -12.34
C ILE A 247 7.20 -23.08 -13.18
N GLU A 248 8.33 -22.46 -13.47
CA GLU A 248 9.44 -23.09 -14.21
C GLU A 248 10.56 -23.45 -13.23
N VAL A 249 10.90 -24.73 -13.16
CA VAL A 249 11.98 -25.25 -12.30
C VAL A 249 12.93 -26.10 -13.14
N GLY A 250 14.18 -25.68 -13.25
CA GLY A 250 15.12 -26.33 -14.17
C GLY A 250 14.59 -26.31 -15.61
N ASN A 251 14.36 -27.48 -16.18
CA ASN A 251 13.77 -27.64 -17.52
C ASN A 251 12.30 -28.07 -17.48
N ALA A 252 11.71 -28.19 -16.31
CA ALA A 252 10.32 -28.58 -16.12
C ALA A 252 9.41 -27.35 -15.95
N THR A 253 8.18 -27.50 -16.46
CA THR A 253 7.11 -26.50 -16.29
C THR A 253 5.95 -27.13 -15.53
N PHE A 254 5.55 -26.48 -14.47
CA PHE A 254 4.44 -26.87 -13.62
C PHE A 254 3.32 -25.86 -13.73
N THR A 255 2.08 -26.32 -13.80
CA THR A 255 0.90 -25.42 -13.82
C THR A 255 -0.01 -25.76 -12.67
N TYR A 256 -0.24 -24.78 -11.80
CA TYR A 256 -1.23 -24.88 -10.74
C TYR A 256 -2.57 -24.34 -11.24
N LYS A 257 -3.59 -25.16 -11.06
CA LYS A 257 -4.99 -24.88 -11.30
C LYS A 257 -5.78 -25.35 -10.08
N PRO A 258 -6.48 -24.46 -9.37
CA PRO A 258 -7.17 -24.85 -8.17
C PRO A 258 -8.42 -25.69 -8.49
N ALA A 259 -8.69 -26.73 -7.70
CA ALA A 259 -9.93 -27.49 -7.79
C ALA A 259 -11.15 -26.70 -7.32
N THR A 260 -10.93 -25.73 -6.43
CA THR A 260 -11.95 -24.79 -5.94
C THR A 260 -11.49 -23.36 -6.23
N ALA A 261 -12.40 -22.53 -6.67
CA ALA A 261 -12.12 -21.14 -6.98
C ALA A 261 -11.63 -20.38 -5.74
N ILE A 262 -10.56 -19.56 -5.91
CA ILE A 262 -9.95 -18.74 -4.86
C ILE A 262 -10.16 -17.28 -5.25
N ASN A 263 -10.92 -16.54 -4.46
CA ASN A 263 -11.21 -15.15 -4.72
C ASN A 263 -10.10 -14.27 -4.16
N LEU A 264 -9.57 -13.38 -5.00
CA LEU A 264 -8.72 -12.27 -4.56
C LEU A 264 -9.63 -11.15 -4.05
N ILE A 265 -9.36 -10.67 -2.84
CA ILE A 265 -10.22 -9.72 -2.13
C ILE A 265 -9.49 -8.39 -1.98
N GLN A 266 -10.20 -7.29 -2.24
CA GLN A 266 -9.67 -5.92 -2.08
C GLN A 266 -9.08 -5.71 -0.68
N GLY A 267 -7.90 -5.12 -0.61
CA GLY A 267 -7.22 -4.82 0.65
C GLY A 267 -6.72 -6.05 1.43
N LYS A 268 -6.78 -7.24 0.83
CA LYS A 268 -6.31 -8.48 1.45
C LYS A 268 -5.15 -9.08 0.68
N ASN A 269 -4.32 -9.82 1.42
CA ASN A 269 -3.27 -10.67 0.88
C ASN A 269 -3.76 -12.13 0.87
N THR A 270 -3.87 -12.71 -0.31
CA THR A 270 -4.13 -14.14 -0.48
C THR A 270 -2.78 -14.85 -0.67
N THR A 271 -2.42 -15.73 0.25
CA THR A 271 -1.19 -16.52 0.18
C THR A 271 -1.50 -17.94 -0.26
N LEU A 272 -0.86 -18.38 -1.35
CA LEU A 272 -0.88 -19.75 -1.85
C LEU A 272 0.45 -20.41 -1.51
N LYS A 273 0.41 -21.50 -0.74
CA LYS A 273 1.58 -22.35 -0.49
C LYS A 273 1.54 -23.53 -1.44
N LEU A 274 2.38 -23.50 -2.47
CA LEU A 274 2.45 -24.51 -3.52
C LEU A 274 3.64 -25.44 -3.28
N ARG A 275 3.38 -26.74 -3.28
CA ARG A 275 4.41 -27.77 -3.22
C ARG A 275 4.56 -28.43 -4.59
N LEU A 276 5.78 -28.49 -5.08
CA LEU A 276 6.12 -29.21 -6.28
C LEU A 276 6.63 -30.60 -5.93
N ASN A 277 6.16 -31.62 -6.65
CA ASN A 277 6.72 -32.96 -6.65
C ASN A 277 7.03 -33.39 -8.10
N GLY A 278 7.61 -34.57 -8.31
CA GLY A 278 7.93 -35.03 -9.65
C GLY A 278 6.73 -35.20 -10.59
N GLU A 279 5.50 -35.19 -10.07
CA GLU A 279 4.26 -35.42 -10.82
C GLU A 279 3.45 -34.16 -11.08
N GLY A 280 3.66 -33.06 -10.30
CA GLY A 280 2.87 -31.85 -10.49
C GLY A 280 2.99 -30.82 -9.38
N VAL A 281 1.96 -29.96 -9.28
CA VAL A 281 1.81 -28.93 -8.25
C VAL A 281 0.66 -29.32 -7.32
N ILE A 282 0.94 -29.34 -6.06
CA ILE A 282 -0.05 -29.59 -4.99
C ILE A 282 -0.22 -28.31 -4.19
N LEU A 283 -1.48 -27.94 -3.94
CA LEU A 283 -1.79 -26.89 -2.97
C LEU A 283 -1.54 -27.42 -1.56
N GLY A 284 -0.61 -26.81 -0.84
CA GLY A 284 -0.36 -27.12 0.56
C GLY A 284 -1.32 -26.38 1.49
N ASP A 285 -1.54 -25.08 1.23
CA ASP A 285 -2.38 -24.22 2.06
C ASP A 285 -2.83 -22.97 1.30
N VAL A 286 -3.98 -22.41 1.70
CA VAL A 286 -4.45 -21.10 1.27
C VAL A 286 -4.81 -20.30 2.51
N SER A 287 -4.27 -19.10 2.63
CA SER A 287 -4.64 -18.18 3.69
C SER A 287 -4.98 -16.80 3.14
N VAL A 288 -5.87 -16.09 3.81
CA VAL A 288 -6.23 -14.72 3.52
C VAL A 288 -6.02 -13.88 4.78
N SER A 289 -5.22 -12.84 4.68
CA SER A 289 -4.94 -11.92 5.79
C SER A 289 -5.18 -10.49 5.35
N ASP A 290 -5.19 -9.56 6.29
CA ASP A 290 -5.12 -8.14 5.94
C ASP A 290 -3.81 -7.86 5.22
N TRP A 291 -3.86 -7.01 4.20
CA TRP A 291 -2.66 -6.57 3.53
C TRP A 291 -2.01 -5.47 4.38
N GLY A 292 -1.12 -5.89 5.28
CA GLY A 292 -0.35 -4.98 6.11
C GLY A 292 0.87 -4.43 5.38
N THR A 293 1.37 -3.30 5.86
CA THR A 293 2.56 -2.63 5.34
C THR A 293 3.87 -3.40 5.64
N GLY A 294 3.84 -4.37 6.54
CA GLY A 294 4.99 -5.14 7.00
C GLY A 294 5.34 -6.39 6.18
N ASP A 295 4.59 -6.69 5.13
CA ASP A 295 4.74 -7.96 4.39
C ASP A 295 5.90 -8.00 3.38
N ILE A 296 6.62 -6.91 3.18
CA ILE A 296 7.92 -6.92 2.49
C ILE A 296 8.99 -6.81 3.59
N LYS A 297 9.30 -7.91 4.23
CA LYS A 297 10.50 -8.00 5.06
C LYS A 297 11.71 -7.90 4.14
N ASN A 298 12.28 -6.70 4.04
CA ASN A 298 13.68 -6.53 3.70
C ASN A 298 14.49 -7.00 4.92
N ASP A 299 14.48 -8.28 5.19
CA ASP A 299 15.52 -8.86 6.04
C ASP A 299 16.81 -8.67 5.26
N ASN A 300 17.64 -7.76 5.72
CA ASN A 300 19.02 -7.62 5.29
C ASN A 300 19.67 -8.98 5.40
N ILE A 301 19.76 -9.68 4.27
CA ILE A 301 20.46 -10.94 4.18
C ILE A 301 21.91 -10.56 3.91
N THR A 302 22.70 -10.56 4.98
CA THR A 302 24.15 -10.70 4.83
C THR A 302 24.37 -12.07 4.20
N ALA A 303 24.89 -12.05 2.97
CA ALA A 303 25.42 -13.25 2.35
C ALA A 303 26.64 -13.71 3.16
N ASP A 304 26.57 -14.91 3.75
CA ASP A 304 27.74 -15.69 4.13
C ASP A 304 28.23 -16.48 2.91
#